data_45680e0ac9976f276df285f9ec3f70a6
#
_entry.id   45680e0ac9976f276df285f9ec3f70a6
#
_cell.length_a   1.000
_cell.length_b   1.000
_cell.length_c   1.000
_cell.angle_alpha   90.00
_cell.angle_beta   90.00
_cell.angle_gamma   90.00
#
_symmetry.space_group_name_H-M   'P 1'
#
loop_
_entity.id
_entity.type
_entity.pdbx_description
1 polymer ?
#
loop_
_entity_poly.entity_id
_entity_poly.type
_entity_poly.pdbx_seq_one_letter_code
_entity_poly.pdbx_strand_id
1 'polypeptide(L)'
;MMGRGNNRGILRKRMEELFHHPKKQGVILMLYPEDFRHMNDTFGAENAEALLEEMEKLLAEKTEVEVINGNGVEMVALLDGRDMTDAIRISGEVLERFSHSFRVGETRCLCKAQIGLLEYPGLAQTPEDALLYLDRAVREAENCGQNRYLVYDSEMHAEYVRRHTIAVSLREALTSGAVEVRYRPTYQVREKRFTRAEFYMRIFIPGIGMVGSQEFMPILEETGQVTELEYYALDKVCSLISQLIQKGNDFESVALPISADLLLQEYFVEKVKEALDRYEIPVGKLALEITENVLTSAYMEADRVLRALKDLGIEIILNNFGTGYSGISSILDLPVDVLKLERLFIWELETNERAADLIDGLISIADRLGLGIIAEGVETQHQVDLLNLFGCPYQQGFYYVPTVEAEVLSRVLGAGIDDALEIISEEKRKLQQY
;
A
#
# COMPACT_ATOMS: atom_id res chain seq x y z
N MET A 1 4.22 14.36 -34.20
CA MET A 1 4.45 12.93 -33.92
C MET A 1 4.97 12.09 -35.08
N MET A 2 5.63 12.66 -36.07
CA MET A 2 6.11 11.87 -37.26
C MET A 2 7.63 11.64 -37.34
N GLY A 3 8.44 12.04 -36.35
CA GLY A 3 9.90 11.88 -36.42
C GLY A 3 10.56 10.86 -35.49
N ARG A 4 9.90 10.46 -34.39
CA ARG A 4 10.52 9.62 -33.34
C ARG A 4 10.19 8.11 -33.43
N GLY A 5 9.46 7.67 -34.46
CA GLY A 5 8.86 6.32 -34.54
C GLY A 5 9.80 5.13 -34.76
N ASN A 6 11.11 5.30 -34.92
CA ASN A 6 12.03 4.19 -35.22
C ASN A 6 13.17 3.99 -34.21
N ASN A 7 13.19 4.73 -33.11
CA ASN A 7 14.29 4.73 -32.15
C ASN A 7 14.31 3.48 -31.24
N ARG A 8 13.16 2.83 -30.99
CA ARG A 8 13.10 1.59 -30.21
C ARG A 8 13.90 0.45 -30.86
N GLY A 9 13.83 0.34 -32.17
CA GLY A 9 14.63 -0.65 -32.91
C GLY A 9 16.13 -0.40 -32.81
N ILE A 10 16.53 0.88 -32.79
CA ILE A 10 17.93 1.28 -32.61
C ILE A 10 18.37 0.98 -31.20
N LEU A 11 17.57 1.36 -30.17
CA LEU A 11 17.86 1.11 -28.77
C LEU A 11 18.01 -0.39 -28.52
N ARG A 12 17.04 -1.19 -28.96
CA ARG A 12 17.07 -2.65 -28.83
C ARG A 12 18.33 -3.24 -29.45
N LYS A 13 18.64 -2.88 -30.67
CA LYS A 13 19.85 -3.35 -31.39
C LYS A 13 21.13 -3.00 -30.65
N ARG A 14 21.25 -1.77 -30.15
CA ARG A 14 22.42 -1.32 -29.38
C ARG A 14 22.52 -2.10 -28.04
N MET A 15 21.42 -2.34 -27.35
CA MET A 15 21.41 -3.16 -26.15
C MET A 15 21.75 -4.62 -26.45
N GLU A 16 21.21 -5.21 -27.53
CA GLU A 16 21.60 -6.55 -27.99
C GLU A 16 23.12 -6.65 -28.23
N GLU A 17 23.72 -5.65 -28.84
CA GLU A 17 25.19 -5.59 -29.04
C GLU A 17 25.94 -5.56 -27.69
N LEU A 18 25.43 -4.90 -26.68
CA LEU A 18 26.04 -4.89 -25.35
C LEU A 18 25.92 -6.25 -24.66
N PHE A 19 24.72 -6.83 -24.62
CA PHE A 19 24.46 -8.10 -23.93
C PHE A 19 25.15 -9.30 -24.57
N HIS A 20 25.40 -9.27 -25.90
CA HIS A 20 26.11 -10.33 -26.59
C HIS A 20 27.64 -10.19 -26.53
N HIS A 21 28.18 -9.12 -25.96
CA HIS A 21 29.62 -8.88 -25.94
C HIS A 21 30.22 -9.20 -24.54
N PRO A 22 30.85 -10.37 -24.33
CA PRO A 22 31.23 -10.88 -23.01
C PRO A 22 32.31 -10.04 -22.28
N LYS A 23 32.87 -9.01 -22.91
CA LYS A 23 33.88 -8.12 -22.31
C LYS A 23 33.36 -6.70 -22.06
N LYS A 24 32.15 -6.39 -22.45
CA LYS A 24 31.59 -5.07 -22.24
C LYS A 24 30.93 -5.01 -20.86
N GLN A 25 31.26 -3.97 -20.12
CA GLN A 25 30.65 -3.66 -18.82
C GLN A 25 30.42 -2.17 -18.72
N GLY A 26 29.41 -1.76 -17.99
CA GLY A 26 29.07 -0.37 -17.79
C GLY A 26 27.73 -0.20 -17.13
N VAL A 27 27.12 0.97 -17.31
CA VAL A 27 25.84 1.31 -16.74
C VAL A 27 24.88 1.80 -17.82
N ILE A 28 23.64 1.37 -17.76
CA ILE A 28 22.55 1.92 -18.57
C ILE A 28 21.83 2.95 -17.69
N LEU A 29 21.71 4.16 -18.22
CA LEU A 29 21.00 5.27 -17.59
C LEU A 29 19.74 5.55 -18.39
N MET A 30 18.59 5.58 -17.72
CA MET A 30 17.30 6.00 -18.27
C MET A 30 16.82 7.25 -17.55
N LEU A 31 16.62 8.34 -18.28
CA LEU A 31 16.00 9.57 -17.80
C LEU A 31 14.54 9.61 -18.26
N TYR A 32 13.64 9.92 -17.34
CA TYR A 32 12.21 10.08 -17.57
C TYR A 32 11.75 11.45 -17.05
N PRO A 33 11.31 12.39 -17.92
CA PRO A 33 10.72 13.64 -17.49
C PRO A 33 9.29 13.43 -16.99
N GLU A 34 9.01 13.91 -15.77
CA GLU A 34 7.66 13.88 -15.18
C GLU A 34 6.72 14.87 -15.89
N ASP A 35 5.42 14.60 -15.78
CA ASP A 35 4.33 15.52 -16.20
C ASP A 35 4.39 16.01 -17.64
N PHE A 36 5.12 15.30 -18.52
CA PHE A 36 5.29 15.74 -19.91
C PHE A 36 3.95 15.92 -20.65
N ARG A 37 2.94 15.09 -20.33
CA ARG A 37 1.60 15.22 -20.91
C ARG A 37 0.97 16.55 -20.54
N HIS A 38 1.05 16.93 -19.26
CA HIS A 38 0.57 18.23 -18.77
C HIS A 38 1.34 19.41 -19.40
N MET A 39 2.64 19.28 -19.62
CA MET A 39 3.43 20.28 -20.32
C MET A 39 3.02 20.44 -21.77
N ASN A 40 2.77 19.34 -22.47
CA ASN A 40 2.25 19.36 -23.84
C ASN A 40 0.89 20.06 -23.94
N ASP A 41 0.00 19.81 -22.98
CA ASP A 41 -1.32 20.44 -22.92
C ASP A 41 -1.26 21.94 -22.58
N THR A 42 -0.28 22.33 -21.76
CA THR A 42 -0.12 23.71 -21.27
C THR A 42 0.65 24.61 -22.25
N PHE A 43 1.74 24.10 -22.83
CA PHE A 43 2.69 24.89 -23.64
C PHE A 43 2.61 24.58 -25.15
N GLY A 44 1.82 23.56 -25.52
CA GLY A 44 1.69 23.10 -26.91
C GLY A 44 2.81 22.16 -27.37
N ALA A 45 2.52 21.36 -28.39
CA ALA A 45 3.38 20.27 -28.84
C ALA A 45 4.78 20.73 -29.31
N GLU A 46 4.85 21.89 -29.97
CA GLU A 46 6.12 22.44 -30.49
C GLU A 46 7.10 22.81 -29.37
N ASN A 47 6.59 23.46 -28.32
CA ASN A 47 7.38 23.82 -27.14
C ASN A 47 7.78 22.60 -26.31
N ALA A 48 6.88 21.62 -26.19
CA ALA A 48 7.16 20.36 -25.49
C ALA A 48 8.25 19.55 -26.21
N GLU A 49 8.22 19.52 -27.55
CA GLU A 49 9.26 18.85 -28.36
C GLU A 49 10.61 19.54 -28.23
N ALA A 50 10.64 20.89 -28.30
CA ALA A 50 11.85 21.67 -28.09
C ALA A 50 12.47 21.46 -26.70
N LEU A 51 11.63 21.29 -25.66
CA LEU A 51 12.09 20.97 -24.31
C LEU A 51 12.75 19.59 -24.24
N LEU A 52 12.14 18.57 -24.86
CA LEU A 52 12.75 17.24 -24.94
C LEU A 52 14.09 17.25 -25.66
N GLU A 53 14.22 18.05 -26.72
CA GLU A 53 15.51 18.21 -27.41
C GLU A 53 16.58 18.88 -26.53
N GLU A 54 16.18 19.83 -25.68
CA GLU A 54 17.09 20.46 -24.72
C GLU A 54 17.56 19.48 -23.66
N MET A 55 16.63 18.64 -23.15
CA MET A 55 16.94 17.57 -22.18
C MET A 55 17.85 16.50 -22.78
N GLU A 56 17.60 16.10 -24.02
CA GLU A 56 18.43 15.15 -24.76
C GLU A 56 19.87 15.68 -24.96
N LYS A 57 20.01 16.96 -25.34
CA LYS A 57 21.33 17.62 -25.45
C LYS A 57 22.05 17.67 -24.11
N LEU A 58 21.34 18.04 -23.03
CA LEU A 58 21.88 18.05 -21.67
C LEU A 58 22.41 16.67 -21.27
N LEU A 59 21.60 15.62 -21.48
CA LEU A 59 21.99 14.26 -21.14
C LEU A 59 23.19 13.81 -21.98
N ALA A 60 23.20 14.07 -23.30
CA ALA A 60 24.31 13.74 -24.19
C ALA A 60 25.61 14.47 -23.80
N GLU A 61 25.52 15.75 -23.41
CA GLU A 61 26.67 16.55 -22.95
C GLU A 61 27.26 15.98 -21.66
N LYS A 62 26.40 15.66 -20.66
CA LYS A 62 26.84 15.15 -19.34
C LYS A 62 27.35 13.71 -19.41
N THR A 63 26.76 12.88 -20.23
CA THR A 63 27.15 11.49 -20.40
C THR A 63 28.29 11.30 -21.39
N GLU A 64 28.52 12.26 -22.33
CA GLU A 64 29.46 12.18 -23.46
C GLU A 64 29.18 10.98 -24.38
N VAL A 65 27.91 10.51 -24.43
CA VAL A 65 27.49 9.43 -25.35
C VAL A 65 26.23 9.83 -26.08
N GLU A 66 25.95 9.09 -27.15
CA GLU A 66 24.68 9.24 -27.88
C GLU A 66 23.51 8.86 -27.01
N VAL A 67 22.54 9.73 -26.91
CA VAL A 67 21.27 9.48 -26.23
C VAL A 67 20.28 8.85 -27.20
N ILE A 68 19.66 7.76 -26.81
CA ILE A 68 18.71 7.04 -27.66
C ILE A 68 17.32 7.21 -27.02
N ASN A 69 16.39 7.76 -27.77
CA ASN A 69 15.01 7.91 -27.28
C ASN A 69 14.29 6.56 -27.27
N GLY A 70 13.60 6.25 -26.17
CA GLY A 70 12.77 5.06 -26.01
C GLY A 70 11.38 5.21 -26.62
N ASN A 71 10.37 4.63 -25.96
CA ASN A 71 8.96 4.73 -26.35
C ASN A 71 8.30 5.99 -25.78
N GLY A 72 8.45 7.12 -26.42
CA GLY A 72 7.79 8.35 -25.98
C GLY A 72 8.77 9.40 -25.48
N VAL A 73 8.87 9.62 -24.17
CA VAL A 73 9.69 10.68 -23.56
C VAL A 73 10.95 10.16 -22.87
N GLU A 74 11.12 8.84 -22.82
CA GLU A 74 12.28 8.19 -22.19
C GLU A 74 13.55 8.45 -23.00
N MET A 75 14.63 8.78 -22.30
CA MET A 75 15.95 9.01 -22.87
C MET A 75 16.95 8.04 -22.25
N VAL A 76 17.61 7.23 -23.06
CA VAL A 76 18.53 6.19 -22.61
C VAL A 76 19.95 6.51 -23.07
N ALA A 77 20.89 6.48 -22.12
CA ALA A 77 22.33 6.60 -22.37
C ALA A 77 23.05 5.31 -21.96
N LEU A 78 23.89 4.77 -22.85
CA LEU A 78 24.65 3.54 -22.62
C LEU A 78 26.09 3.93 -22.24
N LEU A 79 26.42 3.87 -20.94
CA LEU A 79 27.70 4.29 -20.37
C LEU A 79 28.70 3.11 -20.40
N ASP A 80 29.14 2.74 -21.60
CA ASP A 80 30.10 1.63 -21.84
C ASP A 80 31.45 1.94 -21.18
N GLY A 81 31.97 1.03 -20.37
CA GLY A 81 33.23 1.18 -19.64
C GLY A 81 33.22 2.12 -18.44
N ARG A 82 32.07 2.69 -18.05
CA ARG A 82 31.93 3.50 -16.82
C ARG A 82 31.37 2.65 -15.69
N ASP A 83 31.77 2.96 -14.48
CA ASP A 83 31.24 2.30 -13.27
C ASP A 83 30.00 3.01 -12.70
N MET A 84 29.38 2.38 -11.69
CA MET A 84 28.20 2.91 -11.04
C MET A 84 28.46 4.26 -10.33
N THR A 85 29.68 4.48 -9.82
CA THR A 85 30.05 5.73 -9.14
C THR A 85 30.03 6.91 -10.13
N ASP A 86 30.56 6.70 -11.34
CA ASP A 86 30.50 7.70 -12.41
C ASP A 86 29.04 7.97 -12.84
N ALA A 87 28.24 6.92 -13.00
CA ALA A 87 26.83 7.05 -13.39
C ALA A 87 26.01 7.82 -12.34
N ILE A 88 26.24 7.58 -11.07
CA ILE A 88 25.60 8.30 -9.95
C ILE A 88 26.00 9.78 -9.99
N ARG A 89 27.28 10.10 -10.16
CA ARG A 89 27.77 11.48 -10.26
C ARG A 89 27.12 12.21 -11.43
N ILE A 90 27.10 11.58 -12.62
CA ILE A 90 26.45 12.13 -13.82
C ILE A 90 24.96 12.37 -13.56
N SER A 91 24.27 11.41 -12.95
CA SER A 91 22.85 11.54 -12.61
C SER A 91 22.60 12.73 -11.70
N GLY A 92 23.44 12.95 -10.68
CA GLY A 92 23.37 14.11 -9.81
C GLY A 92 23.50 15.43 -10.56
N GLU A 93 24.50 15.53 -11.46
CA GLU A 93 24.73 16.72 -12.29
C GLU A 93 23.59 17.01 -13.27
N VAL A 94 22.98 15.95 -13.84
CA VAL A 94 21.80 16.07 -14.70
C VAL A 94 20.61 16.57 -13.91
N LEU A 95 20.29 15.93 -12.77
CA LEU A 95 19.13 16.26 -11.94
C LEU A 95 19.25 17.63 -11.29
N GLU A 96 20.45 18.11 -10.98
CA GLU A 96 20.68 19.48 -10.51
C GLU A 96 20.17 20.51 -11.53
N ARG A 97 20.35 20.26 -12.83
CA ARG A 97 19.82 21.16 -13.89
C ARG A 97 18.29 21.24 -13.87
N PHE A 98 17.59 20.13 -13.49
CA PHE A 98 16.13 20.10 -13.37
C PHE A 98 15.60 20.87 -12.16
N SER A 99 16.44 21.26 -11.23
CA SER A 99 16.09 22.19 -10.14
C SER A 99 15.94 23.64 -10.63
N HIS A 100 16.29 23.92 -11.88
CA HIS A 100 16.21 25.23 -12.50
C HIS A 100 15.27 25.21 -13.71
N SER A 101 14.67 26.36 -14.02
CA SER A 101 13.77 26.47 -15.18
C SER A 101 14.51 26.25 -16.50
N PHE A 102 13.85 25.54 -17.41
CA PHE A 102 14.23 25.46 -18.82
C PHE A 102 13.61 26.62 -19.57
N ARG A 103 14.34 27.14 -20.59
CA ARG A 103 13.82 28.18 -21.47
C ARG A 103 13.44 27.57 -22.81
N VAL A 104 12.17 27.62 -23.13
CA VAL A 104 11.62 27.11 -24.38
C VAL A 104 10.96 28.28 -25.12
N GLY A 105 11.61 28.77 -26.17
CA GLY A 105 11.18 29.98 -26.86
C GLY A 105 11.22 31.21 -25.92
N GLU A 106 10.06 31.86 -25.73
CA GLU A 106 9.91 32.99 -24.83
C GLU A 106 9.44 32.56 -23.40
N THR A 107 9.13 31.29 -23.21
CA THR A 107 8.56 30.75 -21.95
C THR A 107 9.64 30.08 -21.10
N ARG A 108 9.45 30.16 -19.76
CA ARG A 108 10.22 29.39 -18.79
C ARG A 108 9.32 28.33 -18.19
N CYS A 109 9.77 27.09 -18.17
CA CYS A 109 9.05 26.00 -17.47
C CYS A 109 9.96 25.29 -16.46
N LEU A 110 9.40 24.87 -15.34
CA LEU A 110 10.01 23.92 -14.42
C LEU A 110 9.58 22.55 -14.85
N CYS A 111 10.54 21.66 -14.99
CA CYS A 111 10.31 20.26 -15.28
C CYS A 111 11.05 19.42 -14.25
N LYS A 112 10.46 18.33 -13.85
CA LYS A 112 11.07 17.34 -12.97
C LYS A 112 11.50 16.15 -13.81
N ALA A 113 12.48 15.39 -13.32
CA ALA A 113 12.89 14.16 -13.97
C ALA A 113 13.32 13.12 -12.95
N GLN A 114 13.20 11.86 -13.34
CA GLN A 114 13.70 10.70 -12.61
C GLN A 114 14.76 9.99 -13.44
N ILE A 115 15.72 9.36 -12.77
CA ILE A 115 16.75 8.57 -13.44
C ILE A 115 16.78 7.17 -12.84
N GLY A 116 16.67 6.15 -13.70
CA GLY A 116 16.96 4.76 -13.39
C GLY A 116 18.36 4.38 -13.86
N LEU A 117 19.10 3.65 -13.03
CA LEU A 117 20.43 3.15 -13.32
C LEU A 117 20.45 1.62 -13.23
N LEU A 118 21.10 0.95 -14.18
CA LEU A 118 21.27 -0.50 -14.21
C LEU A 118 22.68 -0.86 -14.68
N GLU A 119 23.37 -1.68 -13.91
CA GLU A 119 24.67 -2.23 -14.28
C GLU A 119 24.55 -3.37 -15.30
N TYR A 120 25.46 -3.41 -16.28
CA TYR A 120 25.62 -4.53 -17.20
C TYR A 120 27.09 -4.95 -17.36
N PRO A 121 27.38 -6.26 -17.50
CA PRO A 121 26.47 -7.37 -17.28
C PRO A 121 26.08 -7.48 -15.81
N GLY A 122 24.85 -7.90 -15.57
CA GLY A 122 24.32 -7.94 -14.21
C GLY A 122 23.01 -8.75 -14.14
N LEU A 123 22.02 -8.18 -13.48
CA LEU A 123 20.72 -8.82 -13.25
C LEU A 123 19.92 -9.06 -14.54
N ALA A 124 19.97 -8.11 -15.48
CA ALA A 124 19.30 -8.26 -16.77
C ALA A 124 20.06 -9.22 -17.68
N GLN A 125 19.33 -10.14 -18.30
CA GLN A 125 19.88 -11.10 -19.27
C GLN A 125 19.52 -10.73 -20.71
N THR A 126 18.47 -9.93 -20.88
CA THR A 126 17.98 -9.47 -22.18
C THR A 126 17.78 -7.94 -22.19
N PRO A 127 17.76 -7.31 -23.37
CA PRO A 127 17.39 -5.90 -23.50
C PRO A 127 16.02 -5.58 -22.92
N GLU A 128 15.08 -6.49 -23.05
CA GLU A 128 13.73 -6.39 -22.51
C GLU A 128 13.75 -6.35 -20.98
N ASP A 129 14.53 -7.23 -20.33
CA ASP A 129 14.71 -7.21 -18.87
C ASP A 129 15.32 -5.88 -18.42
N ALA A 130 16.35 -5.41 -19.13
CA ALA A 130 17.01 -4.16 -18.77
C ALA A 130 16.07 -2.96 -18.84
N LEU A 131 15.25 -2.86 -19.87
CA LEU A 131 14.25 -1.79 -19.99
C LEU A 131 13.19 -1.88 -18.89
N LEU A 132 12.73 -3.09 -18.59
CA LEU A 132 11.78 -3.32 -17.49
C LEU A 132 12.36 -2.90 -16.14
N TYR A 133 13.62 -3.25 -15.86
CA TYR A 133 14.27 -2.93 -14.59
C TYR A 133 14.57 -1.43 -14.46
N LEU A 134 14.95 -0.77 -15.56
CA LEU A 134 15.12 0.68 -15.60
C LEU A 134 13.81 1.43 -15.39
N ASP A 135 12.71 1.01 -16.03
CA ASP A 135 11.38 1.58 -15.82
C ASP A 135 10.95 1.47 -14.35
N ARG A 136 11.25 0.34 -13.70
CA ARG A 136 11.00 0.17 -12.26
C ARG A 136 11.83 1.09 -11.39
N ALA A 137 13.12 1.22 -11.68
CA ALA A 137 13.99 2.14 -10.95
C ALA A 137 13.49 3.59 -11.08
N VAL A 138 13.04 3.99 -12.27
CA VAL A 138 12.44 5.31 -12.52
C VAL A 138 11.18 5.52 -11.70
N ARG A 139 10.24 4.56 -11.71
CA ARG A 139 8.98 4.64 -10.94
C ARG A 139 9.23 4.70 -9.44
N GLU A 140 10.18 3.90 -8.95
CA GLU A 140 10.51 3.93 -7.53
C GLU A 140 11.23 5.22 -7.14
N ALA A 141 12.05 5.78 -8.04
CA ALA A 141 12.63 7.11 -7.86
C ALA A 141 11.55 8.21 -7.74
N GLU A 142 10.46 8.10 -8.50
CA GLU A 142 9.30 9.00 -8.43
C GLU A 142 8.63 8.94 -7.04
N ASN A 143 8.46 7.73 -6.49
CA ASN A 143 7.92 7.52 -5.14
C ASN A 143 8.82 8.12 -4.05
N CYS A 144 10.15 8.14 -4.26
CA CYS A 144 11.12 8.74 -3.34
C CYS A 144 11.17 10.27 -3.37
N GLY A 145 10.47 10.92 -4.30
CA GLY A 145 10.37 12.38 -4.42
C GLY A 145 10.89 12.93 -5.74
N GLN A 146 10.95 14.26 -5.82
CA GLN A 146 11.29 14.96 -7.07
C GLN A 146 12.78 14.92 -7.38
N ASN A 147 13.13 14.82 -8.68
CA ASN A 147 14.50 14.88 -9.18
C ASN A 147 15.41 13.86 -8.47
N ARG A 148 15.02 12.59 -8.50
CA ARG A 148 15.73 11.48 -7.85
C ARG A 148 16.31 10.52 -8.88
N TYR A 149 17.35 9.81 -8.49
CA TYR A 149 17.81 8.62 -9.18
C TYR A 149 17.73 7.40 -8.29
N LEU A 150 17.55 6.24 -8.89
CA LEU A 150 17.69 4.95 -8.21
C LEU A 150 18.51 3.98 -9.05
N VAL A 151 19.26 3.15 -8.36
CA VAL A 151 19.99 2.02 -8.94
C VAL A 151 19.14 0.77 -8.78
N TYR A 152 18.85 0.10 -9.91
CA TYR A 152 18.23 -1.21 -9.85
C TYR A 152 19.26 -2.25 -9.43
N ASP A 153 19.20 -2.67 -8.19
CA ASP A 153 20.13 -3.60 -7.54
C ASP A 153 19.49 -4.98 -7.24
N SER A 154 20.24 -5.83 -6.55
CA SER A 154 19.78 -7.17 -6.18
C SER A 154 18.63 -7.17 -5.17
N GLU A 155 18.53 -6.16 -4.31
CA GLU A 155 17.46 -6.03 -3.32
C GLU A 155 16.14 -5.68 -4.02
N MET A 156 16.18 -4.66 -4.87
CA MET A 156 15.05 -4.24 -5.69
C MET A 156 14.58 -5.36 -6.64
N HIS A 157 15.54 -6.15 -7.19
CA HIS A 157 15.21 -7.32 -7.99
C HIS A 157 14.52 -8.42 -7.19
N ALA A 158 15.00 -8.71 -5.99
CA ALA A 158 14.40 -9.73 -5.11
C ALA A 158 12.97 -9.33 -4.71
N GLU A 159 12.75 -8.05 -4.40
CA GLU A 159 11.41 -7.52 -4.12
C GLU A 159 10.49 -7.65 -5.34
N TYR A 160 10.97 -7.28 -6.52
CA TYR A 160 10.22 -7.44 -7.76
C TYR A 160 9.80 -8.89 -7.99
N VAL A 161 10.75 -9.82 -7.91
CA VAL A 161 10.48 -11.26 -8.11
C VAL A 161 9.46 -11.76 -7.08
N ARG A 162 9.60 -11.34 -5.82
CA ARG A 162 8.66 -11.67 -4.75
C ARG A 162 7.25 -11.15 -5.06
N ARG A 163 7.09 -9.86 -5.37
CA ARG A 163 5.80 -9.25 -5.72
C ARG A 163 5.16 -9.93 -6.95
N HIS A 164 5.96 -10.19 -7.98
CA HIS A 164 5.49 -10.86 -9.19
C HIS A 164 5.02 -12.29 -8.89
N THR A 165 5.77 -13.04 -8.09
CA THR A 165 5.40 -14.40 -7.68
C THR A 165 4.10 -14.40 -6.89
N ILE A 166 3.91 -13.45 -5.98
CA ILE A 166 2.67 -13.26 -5.24
C ILE A 166 1.52 -12.98 -6.20
N ALA A 167 1.66 -12.02 -7.12
CA ALA A 167 0.62 -11.64 -8.07
C ALA A 167 0.14 -12.82 -8.95
N VAL A 168 1.07 -13.63 -9.44
CA VAL A 168 0.76 -14.80 -10.29
C VAL A 168 0.09 -15.91 -9.47
N SER A 169 0.56 -16.15 -8.24
CA SER A 169 0.08 -17.25 -7.40
C SER A 169 -1.25 -16.96 -6.72
N LEU A 170 -1.65 -15.69 -6.59
CA LEU A 170 -2.87 -15.28 -5.88
C LEU A 170 -4.14 -15.93 -6.45
N ARG A 171 -4.30 -15.92 -7.77
CA ARG A 171 -5.47 -16.53 -8.43
C ARG A 171 -5.60 -18.02 -8.14
N GLU A 172 -4.48 -18.74 -8.15
CA GLU A 172 -4.45 -20.15 -7.83
C GLU A 172 -4.74 -20.40 -6.35
N ALA A 173 -4.18 -19.57 -5.46
CA ALA A 173 -4.42 -19.65 -4.03
C ALA A 173 -5.90 -19.45 -3.66
N LEU A 174 -6.59 -18.53 -4.32
CA LEU A 174 -8.03 -18.29 -4.12
C LEU A 174 -8.88 -19.50 -4.50
N THR A 175 -8.52 -20.17 -5.61
CA THR A 175 -9.28 -21.34 -6.11
C THR A 175 -8.94 -22.64 -5.39
N SER A 176 -7.72 -22.80 -4.89
CA SER A 176 -7.25 -24.00 -4.19
C SER A 176 -7.57 -24.05 -2.70
N GLY A 177 -8.10 -22.93 -2.13
CA GLY A 177 -8.35 -22.84 -0.68
C GLY A 177 -7.08 -22.59 0.14
N ALA A 178 -6.01 -22.11 -0.48
CA ALA A 178 -4.76 -21.74 0.21
C ALA A 178 -4.87 -20.41 1.01
N VAL A 179 -6.04 -19.79 1.01
CA VAL A 179 -6.33 -18.59 1.82
C VAL A 179 -6.65 -19.00 3.24
N GLU A 180 -5.82 -18.60 4.17
CA GLU A 180 -6.03 -18.77 5.60
C GLU A 180 -6.71 -17.54 6.17
N VAL A 181 -7.89 -17.72 6.76
CA VAL A 181 -8.64 -16.66 7.43
C VAL A 181 -8.30 -16.66 8.91
N ARG A 182 -7.95 -15.50 9.42
CA ARG A 182 -7.64 -15.24 10.82
C ARG A 182 -8.43 -14.04 11.32
N TYR A 183 -8.52 -13.89 12.62
CA TYR A 183 -9.20 -12.79 13.29
C TYR A 183 -8.32 -12.22 14.37
N ARG A 184 -8.27 -10.90 14.49
CA ARG A 184 -7.54 -10.19 15.54
C ARG A 184 -8.56 -9.70 16.58
N PRO A 185 -8.60 -10.28 17.78
CA PRO A 185 -9.49 -9.81 18.83
C PRO A 185 -9.08 -8.42 19.32
N THR A 186 -10.07 -7.58 19.65
CA THR A 186 -9.88 -6.25 20.23
C THR A 186 -10.41 -6.23 21.65
N TYR A 187 -9.56 -5.80 22.56
CA TYR A 187 -9.86 -5.74 24.00
C TYR A 187 -10.54 -4.43 24.34
N GLN A 188 -11.65 -4.52 25.06
CA GLN A 188 -12.38 -3.39 25.62
C GLN A 188 -11.94 -3.17 27.06
N VAL A 189 -11.26 -2.05 27.31
CA VAL A 189 -10.55 -1.78 28.58
C VAL A 189 -11.51 -1.69 29.78
N ARG A 190 -12.65 -1.01 29.60
CA ARG A 190 -13.61 -0.79 30.66
C ARG A 190 -14.32 -2.09 31.09
N GLU A 191 -14.69 -2.92 30.12
CA GLU A 191 -15.36 -4.20 30.36
C GLU A 191 -14.38 -5.33 30.70
N LYS A 192 -13.09 -5.10 30.48
CA LYS A 192 -12.01 -6.07 30.73
C LYS A 192 -12.19 -7.38 29.98
N ARG A 193 -12.69 -7.33 28.73
CA ARG A 193 -12.93 -8.51 27.89
C ARG A 193 -12.75 -8.17 26.41
N PHE A 194 -12.63 -9.19 25.59
CA PHE A 194 -12.62 -9.03 24.15
C PHE A 194 -14.05 -8.91 23.63
N THR A 195 -14.37 -7.80 22.96
CA THR A 195 -15.72 -7.51 22.46
C THR A 195 -15.81 -7.35 20.96
N ARG A 196 -14.68 -7.15 20.28
CA ARG A 196 -14.60 -6.95 18.83
C ARG A 196 -13.55 -7.86 18.23
N ALA A 197 -13.62 -8.05 16.91
CA ALA A 197 -12.56 -8.70 16.15
C ALA A 197 -12.40 -8.03 14.78
N GLU A 198 -11.22 -8.11 14.24
CA GLU A 198 -10.89 -7.68 12.87
C GLU A 198 -10.57 -8.89 12.01
N PHE A 199 -11.14 -8.95 10.82
CA PHE A 199 -10.85 -9.96 9.81
C PHE A 199 -9.45 -9.79 9.26
N TYR A 200 -8.73 -10.88 9.15
CA TYR A 200 -7.37 -10.91 8.62
C TYR A 200 -7.17 -12.12 7.70
N MET A 201 -6.49 -11.91 6.58
CA MET A 201 -6.16 -12.99 5.66
C MET A 201 -4.66 -13.18 5.54
N ARG A 202 -4.26 -14.43 5.35
CA ARG A 202 -2.92 -14.82 4.93
C ARG A 202 -3.05 -15.82 3.80
N ILE A 203 -2.06 -15.84 2.92
CA ILE A 203 -2.04 -16.75 1.79
C ILE A 203 -0.73 -17.52 1.83
N PHE A 204 -0.81 -18.85 1.73
CA PHE A 204 0.39 -19.66 1.58
C PHE A 204 0.79 -19.73 0.11
N ILE A 205 2.00 -19.26 -0.20
CA ILE A 205 2.56 -19.27 -1.55
C ILE A 205 3.77 -20.20 -1.56
N PRO A 206 3.78 -21.26 -2.40
CA PRO A 206 4.92 -22.16 -2.52
C PRO A 206 6.21 -21.39 -2.87
N GLY A 207 7.28 -21.68 -2.15
CA GLY A 207 8.58 -20.99 -2.32
C GLY A 207 8.73 -19.63 -1.61
N ILE A 208 7.62 -19.00 -1.18
CA ILE A 208 7.64 -17.76 -0.40
C ILE A 208 7.22 -18.00 1.07
N GLY A 209 6.26 -18.89 1.29
CA GLY A 209 5.66 -19.15 2.59
C GLY A 209 4.36 -18.37 2.82
N MET A 210 4.07 -18.02 4.09
CA MET A 210 2.87 -17.28 4.46
C MET A 210 3.04 -15.78 4.17
N VAL A 211 2.12 -15.22 3.39
CA VAL A 211 2.07 -13.81 3.00
C VAL A 211 0.84 -13.17 3.63
N GLY A 212 0.99 -12.07 4.33
CA GLY A 212 -0.10 -11.34 4.98
C GLY A 212 -0.80 -10.35 4.05
N SER A 213 -2.01 -9.93 4.43
CA SER A 213 -2.83 -8.99 3.64
C SER A 213 -2.13 -7.64 3.40
N GLN A 214 -1.33 -7.15 4.33
CA GLN A 214 -0.57 -5.91 4.16
C GLN A 214 0.41 -5.95 2.98
N GLU A 215 0.91 -7.13 2.61
CA GLU A 215 1.84 -7.32 1.49
C GLU A 215 1.09 -7.61 0.19
N PHE A 216 0.07 -8.47 0.20
CA PHE A 216 -0.58 -8.87 -1.05
C PHE A 216 -1.73 -7.96 -1.49
N MET A 217 -2.40 -7.22 -0.59
CA MET A 217 -3.51 -6.34 -0.97
C MET A 217 -3.08 -5.23 -1.95
N PRO A 218 -1.97 -4.50 -1.73
CA PRO A 218 -1.49 -3.53 -2.72
C PRO A 218 -1.19 -4.14 -4.10
N ILE A 219 -0.72 -5.39 -4.13
CA ILE A 219 -0.47 -6.12 -5.38
C ILE A 219 -1.78 -6.42 -6.11
N LEU A 220 -2.83 -6.80 -5.37
CA LEU A 220 -4.16 -7.06 -5.93
C LEU A 220 -4.83 -5.78 -6.45
N GLU A 221 -4.67 -4.67 -5.76
CA GLU A 221 -5.16 -3.35 -6.20
C GLU A 221 -4.50 -2.95 -7.52
N GLU A 222 -3.17 -3.02 -7.62
CA GLU A 222 -2.42 -2.72 -8.85
C GLU A 222 -2.81 -3.63 -10.03
N THR A 223 -3.18 -4.88 -9.76
CA THR A 223 -3.56 -5.87 -10.79
C THR A 223 -5.06 -5.95 -11.06
N GLY A 224 -5.89 -5.19 -10.31
CA GLY A 224 -7.34 -5.17 -10.44
C GLY A 224 -8.02 -6.47 -10.00
N GLN A 225 -7.39 -7.26 -9.15
CA GLN A 225 -7.90 -8.56 -8.66
C GLN A 225 -8.50 -8.48 -7.25
N VAL A 226 -8.50 -7.32 -6.64
CA VAL A 226 -8.91 -7.12 -5.23
C VAL A 226 -10.38 -7.44 -5.00
N THR A 227 -11.26 -7.06 -5.90
CA THR A 227 -12.72 -7.12 -5.73
C THR A 227 -13.23 -8.54 -5.45
N GLU A 228 -12.75 -9.55 -6.17
CA GLU A 228 -13.18 -10.95 -5.98
C GLU A 228 -12.80 -11.47 -4.58
N LEU A 229 -11.59 -11.15 -4.13
CA LEU A 229 -11.12 -11.53 -2.80
C LEU A 229 -11.92 -10.84 -1.68
N GLU A 230 -12.25 -9.58 -1.86
CA GLU A 230 -12.98 -8.82 -0.83
C GLU A 230 -14.44 -9.26 -0.71
N TYR A 231 -15.12 -9.63 -1.81
CA TYR A 231 -16.44 -10.27 -1.73
C TYR A 231 -16.37 -11.64 -1.06
N TYR A 232 -15.32 -12.42 -1.31
CA TYR A 232 -15.07 -13.66 -0.55
C TYR A 232 -14.88 -13.36 0.94
N ALA A 233 -14.15 -12.33 1.30
CA ALA A 233 -13.94 -11.91 2.68
C ALA A 233 -15.26 -11.46 3.35
N LEU A 234 -16.09 -10.70 2.65
CA LEU A 234 -17.42 -10.28 3.12
C LEU A 234 -18.31 -11.51 3.44
N ASP A 235 -18.35 -12.50 2.54
CA ASP A 235 -19.10 -13.73 2.76
C ASP A 235 -18.58 -14.50 3.98
N LYS A 236 -17.26 -14.60 4.17
CA LYS A 236 -16.62 -15.26 5.33
C LYS A 236 -16.93 -14.55 6.64
N VAL A 237 -16.86 -13.22 6.68
CA VAL A 237 -17.16 -12.43 7.87
C VAL A 237 -18.62 -12.56 8.26
N CYS A 238 -19.54 -12.41 7.30
CA CYS A 238 -20.98 -12.58 7.56
C CYS A 238 -21.30 -13.99 8.04
N SER A 239 -20.72 -15.03 7.43
CA SER A 239 -20.86 -16.42 7.90
C SER A 239 -20.37 -16.60 9.33
N LEU A 240 -19.22 -16.03 9.70
CA LEU A 240 -18.69 -16.05 11.06
C LEU A 240 -19.63 -15.36 12.03
N ILE A 241 -20.09 -14.14 11.73
CA ILE A 241 -21.00 -13.37 12.60
C ILE A 241 -22.25 -14.19 12.89
N SER A 242 -22.87 -14.80 11.85
CA SER A 242 -24.03 -15.68 12.02
C SER A 242 -23.74 -16.85 12.96
N GLN A 243 -22.58 -17.51 12.81
CA GLN A 243 -22.16 -18.61 13.68
C GLN A 243 -21.95 -18.15 15.14
N LEU A 244 -21.33 -17.00 15.34
CA LEU A 244 -21.11 -16.43 16.69
C LEU A 244 -22.44 -16.14 17.40
N ILE A 245 -23.41 -15.58 16.66
CA ILE A 245 -24.76 -15.31 17.17
C ILE A 245 -25.47 -16.61 17.54
N GLN A 246 -25.43 -17.62 16.67
CA GLN A 246 -26.04 -18.94 16.92
C GLN A 246 -25.43 -19.64 18.13
N LYS A 247 -24.14 -19.44 18.39
CA LYS A 247 -23.46 -19.94 19.60
C LYS A 247 -23.74 -19.14 20.87
N GLY A 248 -24.44 -18.01 20.75
CA GLY A 248 -24.74 -17.11 21.88
C GLY A 248 -23.57 -16.28 22.37
N ASN A 249 -22.56 -16.05 21.51
CA ASN A 249 -21.44 -15.18 21.87
C ASN A 249 -21.90 -13.74 22.10
N ASP A 250 -21.37 -13.13 23.14
CA ASP A 250 -21.55 -11.70 23.43
C ASP A 250 -20.37 -10.92 22.90
N PHE A 251 -20.60 -10.17 21.81
CA PHE A 251 -19.61 -9.34 21.12
C PHE A 251 -20.27 -8.11 20.51
N GLU A 252 -19.48 -7.06 20.26
CA GLU A 252 -19.95 -5.83 19.63
C GLU A 252 -20.00 -5.99 18.10
N SER A 253 -18.86 -6.11 17.44
CA SER A 253 -18.77 -6.19 15.97
C SER A 253 -17.57 -7.02 15.50
N VAL A 254 -17.65 -7.46 14.24
CA VAL A 254 -16.50 -7.98 13.49
C VAL A 254 -16.24 -7.02 12.32
N ALA A 255 -15.02 -6.51 12.24
CA ALA A 255 -14.59 -5.55 11.24
C ALA A 255 -13.97 -6.23 10.03
N LEU A 256 -14.33 -5.74 8.85
CA LEU A 256 -13.78 -6.14 7.55
C LEU A 256 -13.06 -4.94 6.91
N PRO A 257 -11.74 -4.99 6.73
CA PRO A 257 -11.03 -4.01 5.91
C PRO A 257 -11.46 -4.10 4.44
N ILE A 258 -11.75 -2.95 3.82
CA ILE A 258 -12.13 -2.84 2.40
C ILE A 258 -11.29 -1.81 1.69
N SER A 259 -11.04 -2.05 0.39
CA SER A 259 -10.32 -1.13 -0.48
C SER A 259 -11.22 0.01 -0.98
N ALA A 260 -10.56 1.08 -1.47
CA ALA A 260 -11.26 2.15 -2.19
C ALA A 260 -12.00 1.63 -3.42
N ASP A 261 -11.37 0.71 -4.14
CA ASP A 261 -11.91 0.12 -5.36
C ASP A 261 -13.20 -0.65 -5.11
N LEU A 262 -13.29 -1.41 -4.02
CA LEU A 262 -14.51 -2.09 -3.64
C LEU A 262 -15.59 -1.12 -3.17
N LEU A 263 -15.23 -0.15 -2.30
CA LEU A 263 -16.18 0.84 -1.77
C LEU A 263 -16.90 1.60 -2.89
N LEU A 264 -16.17 1.92 -3.97
CA LEU A 264 -16.70 2.71 -5.10
C LEU A 264 -17.36 1.86 -6.20
N GLN A 265 -17.50 0.54 -6.01
CA GLN A 265 -18.25 -0.31 -6.95
C GLN A 265 -19.73 0.03 -6.94
N GLU A 266 -20.34 0.13 -8.13
CA GLU A 266 -21.74 0.57 -8.33
C GLU A 266 -22.74 -0.22 -7.49
N TYR A 267 -22.52 -1.52 -7.29
CA TYR A 267 -23.45 -2.42 -6.58
C TYR A 267 -22.94 -2.86 -5.21
N PHE A 268 -21.95 -2.17 -4.63
CA PHE A 268 -21.35 -2.60 -3.36
C PHE A 268 -22.36 -2.58 -2.21
N VAL A 269 -23.14 -1.51 -2.07
CA VAL A 269 -24.16 -1.37 -1.01
C VAL A 269 -25.21 -2.48 -1.12
N GLU A 270 -25.67 -2.79 -2.33
CA GLU A 270 -26.61 -3.89 -2.58
C GLU A 270 -26.02 -5.24 -2.21
N LYS A 271 -24.74 -5.48 -2.52
CA LYS A 271 -24.04 -6.71 -2.17
C LYS A 271 -23.86 -6.88 -0.66
N VAL A 272 -23.55 -5.80 0.04
CA VAL A 272 -23.52 -5.81 1.52
C VAL A 272 -24.91 -6.14 2.08
N LYS A 273 -25.96 -5.49 1.58
CA LYS A 273 -27.33 -5.76 2.00
C LYS A 273 -27.72 -7.22 1.73
N GLU A 274 -27.45 -7.76 0.54
CA GLU A 274 -27.69 -9.17 0.20
C GLU A 274 -26.98 -10.13 1.19
N ALA A 275 -25.74 -9.80 1.59
CA ALA A 275 -25.01 -10.60 2.58
C ALA A 275 -25.62 -10.52 3.98
N LEU A 276 -25.99 -9.31 4.43
CA LEU A 276 -26.67 -9.13 5.73
C LEU A 276 -27.98 -9.91 5.80
N ASP A 277 -28.80 -9.82 4.76
CA ASP A 277 -30.09 -10.53 4.66
C ASP A 277 -29.88 -12.05 4.62
N ARG A 278 -28.91 -12.54 3.84
CA ARG A 278 -28.61 -13.99 3.69
C ARG A 278 -28.19 -14.64 5.00
N TYR A 279 -27.37 -13.96 5.78
CA TYR A 279 -26.80 -14.47 7.03
C TYR A 279 -27.56 -14.01 8.27
N GLU A 280 -28.66 -13.27 8.10
CA GLU A 280 -29.50 -12.71 9.16
C GLU A 280 -28.68 -11.91 10.20
N ILE A 281 -27.81 -11.01 9.68
CA ILE A 281 -26.90 -10.23 10.54
C ILE A 281 -27.63 -9.03 11.16
N PRO A 282 -27.68 -8.93 12.50
CA PRO A 282 -28.28 -7.76 13.17
C PRO A 282 -27.44 -6.50 12.95
N VAL A 283 -28.12 -5.35 13.04
CA VAL A 283 -27.51 -4.02 13.01
C VAL A 283 -26.35 -3.93 14.00
N GLY A 284 -25.23 -3.32 13.58
CA GLY A 284 -24.04 -3.06 14.37
C GLY A 284 -23.11 -4.28 14.59
N LYS A 285 -23.42 -5.46 14.02
CA LYS A 285 -22.53 -6.63 14.13
C LYS A 285 -21.45 -6.70 13.08
N LEU A 286 -21.66 -6.07 11.91
CA LEU A 286 -20.65 -5.90 10.87
C LEU A 286 -20.10 -4.47 10.93
N ALA A 287 -18.78 -4.34 10.96
CA ALA A 287 -18.09 -3.07 10.76
C ALA A 287 -17.26 -3.14 9.46
N LEU A 288 -17.13 -2.01 8.75
CA LEU A 288 -16.24 -1.88 7.60
C LEU A 288 -15.11 -0.93 7.95
N GLU A 289 -13.87 -1.35 7.69
CA GLU A 289 -12.68 -0.52 7.86
C GLU A 289 -12.26 0.06 6.51
N ILE A 290 -12.15 1.38 6.45
CA ILE A 290 -11.67 2.13 5.28
C ILE A 290 -10.40 2.87 5.64
N THR A 291 -9.51 3.06 4.66
CA THR A 291 -8.31 3.88 4.84
C THR A 291 -8.56 5.33 4.46
N GLU A 292 -7.75 6.24 4.99
CA GLU A 292 -7.81 7.68 4.71
C GLU A 292 -7.67 8.01 3.20
N ASN A 293 -6.94 7.18 2.45
CA ASN A 293 -6.72 7.38 1.01
C ASN A 293 -8.00 7.34 0.17
N VAL A 294 -9.03 6.60 0.58
CA VAL A 294 -10.34 6.57 -0.07
C VAL A 294 -10.93 7.96 -0.19
N LEU A 295 -10.65 8.81 0.79
CA LEU A 295 -11.23 10.14 0.93
C LEU A 295 -10.55 11.20 0.05
N THR A 296 -9.34 10.95 -0.41
CA THR A 296 -8.59 11.89 -1.25
C THR A 296 -8.92 11.73 -2.73
N SER A 297 -9.27 10.53 -3.18
CA SER A 297 -9.48 10.21 -4.60
C SER A 297 -10.91 10.45 -5.08
N ALA A 298 -11.94 10.23 -4.25
CA ALA A 298 -13.34 10.31 -4.65
C ALA A 298 -14.27 10.69 -3.47
N TYR A 299 -13.98 11.76 -2.77
CA TYR A 299 -14.66 12.16 -1.52
C TYR A 299 -16.19 12.15 -1.60
N MET A 300 -16.78 12.82 -2.61
CA MET A 300 -18.24 12.94 -2.74
C MET A 300 -18.93 11.59 -2.95
N GLU A 301 -18.29 10.69 -3.69
CA GLU A 301 -18.83 9.38 -3.98
C GLU A 301 -18.69 8.45 -2.76
N ALA A 302 -17.55 8.50 -2.10
CA ALA A 302 -17.29 7.77 -0.85
C ALA A 302 -18.30 8.19 0.24
N ASP A 303 -18.52 9.49 0.46
CA ASP A 303 -19.49 9.98 1.45
C ASP A 303 -20.91 9.43 1.19
N ARG A 304 -21.37 9.45 -0.07
CA ARG A 304 -22.68 8.91 -0.45
C ARG A 304 -22.79 7.41 -0.13
N VAL A 305 -21.77 6.63 -0.47
CA VAL A 305 -21.74 5.17 -0.22
C VAL A 305 -21.70 4.89 1.27
N LEU A 306 -20.85 5.59 2.03
CA LEU A 306 -20.74 5.43 3.48
C LEU A 306 -22.05 5.75 4.20
N ARG A 307 -22.76 6.81 3.80
CA ARG A 307 -24.10 7.11 4.36
C ARG A 307 -25.11 6.00 4.06
N ALA A 308 -25.11 5.46 2.85
CA ALA A 308 -25.97 4.33 2.51
C ALA A 308 -25.64 3.06 3.33
N LEU A 309 -24.38 2.80 3.62
CA LEU A 309 -23.95 1.72 4.51
C LEU A 309 -24.38 1.98 5.96
N LYS A 310 -24.29 3.22 6.42
CA LYS A 310 -24.81 3.63 7.74
C LYS A 310 -26.30 3.39 7.88
N ASP A 311 -27.09 3.67 6.82
CA ASP A 311 -28.54 3.40 6.81
C ASP A 311 -28.86 1.90 6.91
N LEU A 312 -27.94 1.03 6.50
CA LEU A 312 -28.02 -0.42 6.73
C LEU A 312 -27.56 -0.84 8.15
N GLY A 313 -27.11 0.11 8.97
CA GLY A 313 -26.60 -0.13 10.32
C GLY A 313 -25.19 -0.68 10.39
N ILE A 314 -24.38 -0.45 9.36
CA ILE A 314 -22.96 -0.79 9.34
C ILE A 314 -22.18 0.24 10.16
N GLU A 315 -21.26 -0.22 11.00
CA GLU A 315 -20.30 0.61 11.70
C GLU A 315 -19.13 0.92 10.76
N ILE A 316 -18.70 2.18 10.66
CA ILE A 316 -17.59 2.61 9.81
C ILE A 316 -16.37 2.95 10.67
N ILE A 317 -15.27 2.26 10.43
CA ILE A 317 -13.98 2.46 11.10
C ILE A 317 -13.02 3.13 10.11
N LEU A 318 -12.48 4.28 10.49
CA LEU A 318 -11.42 4.95 9.73
C LEU A 318 -10.07 4.44 10.22
N ASN A 319 -9.40 3.63 9.38
CA ASN A 319 -8.12 3.00 9.66
C ASN A 319 -6.94 3.88 9.24
N ASN A 320 -5.78 3.69 9.86
CA ASN A 320 -4.52 4.41 9.63
C ASN A 320 -4.66 5.93 9.77
N PHE A 321 -5.51 6.38 10.71
CA PHE A 321 -5.74 7.81 10.92
C PHE A 321 -4.46 8.54 11.34
N GLY A 322 -4.17 9.65 10.62
CA GLY A 322 -3.01 10.51 10.87
C GLY A 322 -1.79 10.23 9.98
N THR A 323 -1.84 9.25 9.08
CA THR A 323 -0.73 8.95 8.13
C THR A 323 -0.91 9.59 6.75
N GLY A 324 -2.12 10.08 6.45
CA GLY A 324 -2.49 10.62 5.15
C GLY A 324 -2.50 12.14 5.08
N TYR A 325 -2.79 12.65 3.89
CA TYR A 325 -2.91 14.07 3.58
C TYR A 325 -4.29 14.65 3.92
N SER A 326 -5.27 13.85 4.31
CA SER A 326 -6.57 14.32 4.76
C SER A 326 -6.43 14.85 6.18
N GLY A 327 -6.63 16.14 6.34
CA GLY A 327 -6.54 16.79 7.64
C GLY A 327 -7.65 16.34 8.60
N ILE A 328 -7.54 16.73 9.87
CA ILE A 328 -8.57 16.52 10.92
C ILE A 328 -9.98 16.95 10.46
N SER A 329 -10.08 17.83 9.44
CA SER A 329 -11.34 18.28 8.85
C SER A 329 -12.18 17.15 8.24
N SER A 330 -11.56 16.08 7.72
CA SER A 330 -12.32 14.95 7.16
C SER A 330 -13.15 14.18 8.19
N ILE A 331 -12.75 14.18 9.44
CA ILE A 331 -13.53 13.58 10.54
C ILE A 331 -14.86 14.29 10.79
N LEU A 332 -14.91 15.60 10.52
CA LEU A 332 -16.11 16.40 10.80
C LEU A 332 -17.27 16.14 9.82
N ASP A 333 -16.94 15.75 8.60
CA ASP A 333 -17.91 15.67 7.50
C ASP A 333 -18.31 14.23 7.17
N LEU A 334 -17.47 13.25 7.52
CA LEU A 334 -17.69 11.85 7.18
C LEU A 334 -18.52 11.10 8.22
N PRO A 335 -19.35 10.14 7.79
CA PRO A 335 -20.17 9.33 8.69
C PRO A 335 -19.35 8.17 9.32
N VAL A 336 -18.26 8.52 10.02
CA VAL A 336 -17.35 7.60 10.70
C VAL A 336 -17.81 7.40 12.15
N ASP A 337 -17.70 6.20 12.68
CA ASP A 337 -18.04 5.87 14.07
C ASP A 337 -16.82 5.65 14.95
N VAL A 338 -15.73 5.13 14.36
CA VAL A 338 -14.53 4.73 15.10
C VAL A 338 -13.28 5.18 14.35
N LEU A 339 -12.32 5.71 15.09
CA LEU A 339 -10.97 5.99 14.60
C LEU A 339 -10.03 4.87 15.04
N LYS A 340 -9.21 4.35 14.14
CA LYS A 340 -8.19 3.37 14.44
C LYS A 340 -6.81 3.99 14.25
N LEU A 341 -6.08 4.12 15.37
CA LEU A 341 -4.72 4.68 15.38
C LEU A 341 -3.74 3.65 14.84
N GLU A 342 -2.90 4.09 13.92
CA GLU A 342 -1.89 3.24 13.33
C GLU A 342 -0.84 2.80 14.36
N ARG A 343 -0.36 1.58 14.20
CA ARG A 343 0.67 0.95 15.06
C ARG A 343 1.95 1.77 15.19
N LEU A 344 2.36 2.50 14.16
CA LEU A 344 3.57 3.31 14.20
C LEU A 344 3.49 4.40 15.28
N PHE A 345 2.33 5.05 15.46
CA PHE A 345 2.12 6.00 16.55
C PHE A 345 2.21 5.33 17.92
N ILE A 346 1.66 4.11 18.04
CA ILE A 346 1.69 3.37 19.30
C ILE A 346 3.11 2.92 19.66
N TRP A 347 3.91 2.53 18.66
CA TRP A 347 5.32 2.16 18.88
C TRP A 347 6.19 3.36 19.27
N GLU A 348 5.89 4.56 18.74
CA GLU A 348 6.60 5.78 19.13
C GLU A 348 6.38 6.18 20.60
N LEU A 349 5.32 5.69 21.26
CA LEU A 349 5.10 5.92 22.70
C LEU A 349 6.28 5.49 23.58
N GLU A 350 7.12 4.56 23.11
CA GLU A 350 8.28 4.08 23.85
C GLU A 350 9.41 5.12 23.93
N THR A 351 9.52 6.00 22.96
CA THR A 351 10.72 6.84 22.78
C THR A 351 10.43 8.32 22.49
N ASN A 352 9.18 8.69 22.24
CA ASN A 352 8.82 10.02 21.75
C ASN A 352 7.71 10.66 22.60
N GLU A 353 8.08 11.56 23.53
CA GLU A 353 7.12 12.27 24.38
C GLU A 353 6.09 13.07 23.57
N ARG A 354 6.46 13.59 22.38
CA ARG A 354 5.52 14.31 21.51
C ARG A 354 4.46 13.39 20.91
N ALA A 355 4.81 12.11 20.68
CA ALA A 355 3.84 11.14 20.23
C ALA A 355 2.80 10.88 21.32
N ALA A 356 3.21 10.83 22.59
CA ALA A 356 2.30 10.68 23.72
C ALA A 356 1.30 11.86 23.81
N ASP A 357 1.79 13.09 23.70
CA ASP A 357 0.94 14.29 23.70
C ASP A 357 -0.05 14.31 22.51
N LEU A 358 0.41 13.86 21.34
CA LEU A 358 -0.42 13.78 20.14
C LEU A 358 -1.53 12.73 20.30
N ILE A 359 -1.20 11.55 20.79
CA ILE A 359 -2.15 10.45 20.98
C ILE A 359 -3.19 10.79 22.06
N ASP A 360 -2.77 11.39 23.18
CA ASP A 360 -3.69 11.89 24.21
C ASP A 360 -4.65 12.94 23.63
N GLY A 361 -4.13 13.87 22.84
CA GLY A 361 -4.95 14.86 22.13
C GLY A 361 -5.96 14.23 21.17
N LEU A 362 -5.57 13.24 20.40
CA LEU A 362 -6.44 12.53 19.45
C LEU A 362 -7.54 11.73 20.17
N ILE A 363 -7.21 11.04 21.27
CA ILE A 363 -8.17 10.32 22.08
C ILE A 363 -9.20 11.29 22.68
N SER A 364 -8.73 12.42 23.22
CA SER A 364 -9.61 13.46 23.75
C SER A 364 -10.53 14.08 22.69
N ILE A 365 -10.05 14.28 21.47
CA ILE A 365 -10.85 14.79 20.35
C ILE A 365 -11.91 13.77 19.95
N ALA A 366 -11.54 12.51 19.79
CA ALA A 366 -12.47 11.43 19.44
C ALA A 366 -13.60 11.33 20.47
N ASP A 367 -13.28 11.32 21.75
CA ASP A 367 -14.27 11.29 22.84
C ASP A 367 -15.27 12.46 22.77
N ARG A 368 -14.78 13.69 22.58
CA ARG A 368 -15.61 14.90 22.43
C ARG A 368 -16.52 14.88 21.20
N LEU A 369 -16.10 14.21 20.14
CA LEU A 369 -16.88 14.04 18.91
C LEU A 369 -17.84 12.85 19.00
N GLY A 370 -17.79 12.07 20.08
CA GLY A 370 -18.58 10.84 20.26
C GLY A 370 -18.13 9.70 19.37
N LEU A 371 -16.86 9.70 18.95
CA LEU A 371 -16.26 8.65 18.13
C LEU A 371 -15.57 7.62 19.03
N GLY A 372 -15.71 6.34 18.68
CA GLY A 372 -14.87 5.29 19.25
C GLY A 372 -13.40 5.48 18.83
N ILE A 373 -12.48 4.92 19.61
CA ILE A 373 -11.06 4.89 19.23
C ILE A 373 -10.43 3.55 19.56
N ILE A 374 -9.65 3.00 18.63
CA ILE A 374 -8.93 1.73 18.77
C ILE A 374 -7.43 2.03 18.61
N ALA A 375 -6.61 1.59 19.56
CA ALA A 375 -5.15 1.58 19.44
C ALA A 375 -4.67 0.25 18.86
N GLU A 376 -4.01 0.28 17.70
CA GLU A 376 -3.47 -0.90 17.03
C GLU A 376 -1.98 -1.08 17.33
N GLY A 377 -1.52 -2.34 17.46
CA GLY A 377 -0.11 -2.67 17.60
C GLY A 377 0.44 -2.49 18.99
N VAL A 378 -0.41 -2.67 20.02
CA VAL A 378 0.01 -2.64 21.43
C VAL A 378 0.84 -3.89 21.74
N GLU A 379 2.10 -3.71 22.15
CA GLU A 379 3.06 -4.79 22.36
C GLU A 379 3.65 -4.82 23.78
N THR A 380 3.65 -3.68 24.50
CA THR A 380 4.29 -3.55 25.80
C THR A 380 3.35 -3.09 26.89
N GLN A 381 3.67 -3.42 28.14
CA GLN A 381 2.95 -2.93 29.31
C GLN A 381 2.98 -1.41 29.41
N HIS A 382 4.09 -0.77 29.03
CA HIS A 382 4.23 0.68 29.04
C HIS A 382 3.23 1.37 28.12
N GLN A 383 3.05 0.83 26.89
CA GLN A 383 2.04 1.32 25.95
C GLN A 383 0.63 1.18 26.54
N VAL A 384 0.32 0.03 27.16
CA VAL A 384 -0.97 -0.19 27.84
C VAL A 384 -1.21 0.84 28.92
N ASP A 385 -0.21 1.11 29.77
CA ASP A 385 -0.33 2.04 30.90
C ASP A 385 -0.60 3.47 30.40
N LEU A 386 0.11 3.92 29.36
CA LEU A 386 -0.11 5.23 28.73
C LEU A 386 -1.48 5.33 28.06
N LEU A 387 -1.87 4.33 27.26
CA LEU A 387 -3.18 4.30 26.60
C LEU A 387 -4.34 4.28 27.59
N ASN A 388 -4.18 3.58 28.72
CA ASN A 388 -5.14 3.59 29.81
C ASN A 388 -5.22 4.96 30.51
N LEU A 389 -4.05 5.62 30.70
CA LEU A 389 -3.99 6.98 31.25
C LEU A 389 -4.71 7.98 30.36
N PHE A 390 -4.54 7.86 29.03
CA PHE A 390 -5.23 8.71 28.04
C PHE A 390 -6.71 8.37 27.84
N GLY A 391 -7.17 7.25 28.41
CA GLY A 391 -8.58 6.82 28.33
C GLY A 391 -8.95 6.10 27.03
N CYS A 392 -8.00 5.49 26.33
CA CYS A 392 -8.25 4.71 25.11
C CYS A 392 -9.15 3.51 25.41
N PRO A 393 -10.39 3.43 24.83
CA PRO A 393 -11.36 2.40 25.23
C PRO A 393 -11.08 1.02 24.61
N TYR A 394 -10.48 0.96 23.41
CA TYR A 394 -10.22 -0.28 22.69
C TYR A 394 -8.75 -0.40 22.32
N GLN A 395 -8.19 -1.56 22.58
CA GLN A 395 -6.77 -1.83 22.34
C GLN A 395 -6.60 -3.21 21.69
N GLN A 396 -5.71 -3.32 20.69
CA GLN A 396 -5.38 -4.60 20.06
C GLN A 396 -3.88 -4.69 19.75
N GLY A 397 -3.31 -5.88 19.84
CA GLY A 397 -1.91 -6.14 19.58
C GLY A 397 -1.39 -7.39 20.27
N PHE A 398 -0.11 -7.66 20.07
CA PHE A 398 0.53 -8.87 20.61
C PHE A 398 0.64 -8.89 22.14
N TYR A 399 0.55 -7.75 22.80
CA TYR A 399 0.44 -7.68 24.25
C TYR A 399 -0.78 -8.45 24.74
N TYR A 400 -1.90 -8.34 24.04
CA TYR A 400 -3.15 -9.01 24.39
C TYR A 400 -3.17 -10.45 23.89
N VAL A 401 -3.40 -10.63 22.59
CA VAL A 401 -3.48 -11.93 21.95
C VAL A 401 -3.04 -11.84 20.47
N PRO A 402 -2.48 -12.92 19.90
CA PRO A 402 -2.22 -12.99 18.47
C PRO A 402 -3.51 -13.13 17.67
N THR A 403 -3.41 -13.10 16.33
CA THR A 403 -4.53 -13.48 15.45
C THR A 403 -4.89 -14.94 15.63
N VAL A 404 -6.19 -15.25 15.64
CA VAL A 404 -6.73 -16.58 15.92
C VAL A 404 -7.67 -17.07 14.81
N GLU A 405 -7.96 -18.37 14.79
CA GLU A 405 -8.96 -18.96 13.92
C GLU A 405 -10.39 -18.72 14.43
N ALA A 406 -11.40 -18.90 13.60
CA ALA A 406 -12.81 -18.66 13.91
C ALA A 406 -13.29 -19.42 15.14
N GLU A 407 -12.85 -20.68 15.31
CA GLU A 407 -13.25 -21.50 16.46
C GLU A 407 -12.64 -20.98 17.77
N VAL A 408 -11.37 -20.59 17.74
CA VAL A 408 -10.69 -19.98 18.89
C VAL A 408 -11.28 -18.61 19.19
N LEU A 409 -11.58 -17.80 18.16
CA LEU A 409 -12.24 -16.50 18.33
C LEU A 409 -13.56 -16.64 19.11
N SER A 410 -14.39 -17.63 18.77
CA SER A 410 -15.68 -17.83 19.46
C SER A 410 -15.54 -18.13 20.96
N ARG A 411 -14.37 -18.61 21.41
CA ARG A 411 -14.05 -18.83 22.83
C ARG A 411 -13.41 -17.61 23.49
N VAL A 412 -12.66 -16.81 22.70
CA VAL A 412 -11.96 -15.59 23.17
C VAL A 412 -12.93 -14.42 23.35
N LEU A 413 -13.94 -14.29 22.47
CA LEU A 413 -14.95 -13.24 22.61
C LEU A 413 -15.73 -13.40 23.90
N GLY A 414 -15.79 -12.35 24.72
CA GLY A 414 -16.35 -12.32 26.05
C GLY A 414 -15.38 -12.70 27.17
N ALA A 415 -14.20 -13.26 26.83
CA ALA A 415 -13.18 -13.63 27.83
C ALA A 415 -12.30 -12.43 28.24
N GLY A 416 -11.72 -12.51 29.45
CA GLY A 416 -10.62 -11.63 29.87
C GLY A 416 -9.28 -12.05 29.26
N ILE A 417 -8.20 -11.31 29.55
CA ILE A 417 -6.87 -11.55 28.97
C ILE A 417 -6.34 -12.93 29.39
N ASP A 418 -6.37 -13.25 30.67
CA ASP A 418 -5.79 -14.51 31.21
C ASP A 418 -6.50 -15.73 30.61
N ASP A 419 -7.85 -15.71 30.60
CA ASP A 419 -8.67 -16.78 30.04
C ASP A 419 -8.41 -16.95 28.53
N ALA A 420 -8.28 -15.85 27.80
CA ALA A 420 -7.98 -15.87 26.36
C ALA A 420 -6.60 -16.46 26.06
N LEU A 421 -5.58 -16.13 26.85
CA LEU A 421 -4.24 -16.69 26.73
C LEU A 421 -4.21 -18.19 27.06
N GLU A 422 -5.01 -18.65 28.05
CA GLU A 422 -5.18 -20.07 28.36
C GLU A 422 -5.83 -20.82 27.19
N ILE A 423 -6.94 -20.29 26.64
CA ILE A 423 -7.63 -20.84 25.46
C ILE A 423 -6.65 -21.03 24.28
N ILE A 424 -5.86 -20.01 23.98
CA ILE A 424 -4.89 -20.03 22.86
C ILE A 424 -3.77 -21.04 23.13
N SER A 425 -3.30 -21.12 24.36
CA SER A 425 -2.26 -22.07 24.77
C SER A 425 -2.71 -23.53 24.69
N GLU A 426 -3.96 -23.81 25.04
CA GLU A 426 -4.56 -25.14 24.85
C GLU A 426 -4.61 -25.54 23.39
N GLU A 427 -5.02 -24.62 22.50
CA GLU A 427 -5.14 -24.90 21.08
C GLU A 427 -3.77 -25.19 20.46
N LYS A 428 -2.74 -24.41 20.79
CA LYS A 428 -1.36 -24.66 20.34
C LYS A 428 -0.85 -26.05 20.80
N ARG A 429 -1.18 -26.50 22.02
CA ARG A 429 -0.79 -27.84 22.49
C ARG A 429 -1.48 -28.95 21.73
N LYS A 430 -2.75 -28.80 21.36
CA LYS A 430 -3.48 -29.78 20.53
C LYS A 430 -2.83 -29.92 19.14
N LEU A 431 -2.49 -28.78 18.49
CA LEU A 431 -1.86 -28.81 17.17
C LEU A 431 -0.44 -29.41 17.15
N GLN A 432 0.27 -29.44 18.28
CA GLN A 432 1.58 -30.07 18.41
C GLN A 432 1.52 -31.58 18.69
N GLN A 433 0.35 -32.14 18.99
CA GLN A 433 0.15 -33.57 19.26
C GLN A 433 -0.25 -34.37 18.01
N TYR A 434 -0.47 -33.70 16.89
CA TYR A 434 -0.73 -34.29 15.56
C TYR A 434 0.45 -33.97 14.61
#